data_a837c888bc5cec5f7b0e3f55d27f3ba4
#
_entry.id   a837c888bc5cec5f7b0e3f55d27f3ba4
#
_cell.length_a   1.000
_cell.length_b   1.000
_cell.length_c   1.000
_cell.angle_alpha   90.00
_cell.angle_beta   90.00
_cell.angle_gamma   90.00
#
_symmetry.space_group_name_H-M   'P 1'
#
loop_
_entity.id
_entity.type
_entity.pdbx_description
1 polymer ?
#
loop_
_entity_poly.entity_id
_entity_poly.type
_entity_poly.pdbx_seq_one_letter_code
_entity_poly.pdbx_strand_id
1 'polypeptide(L)'
;ATCLGVYSMTAVTAVTVQNTKGVKSVISIPANEIYNQVIFTTKDIKPDAIKIGMLHSTQVINKVFKSLNKIKVKKIILDPVMIAKGGSKLITDEAIQLMKKKLLKKISLITPNIPEAEILTGTKIDNKDDMIYAAKKLLKFGVPNVLIKGGHLKSKKVYDIFVNKKEIKLFSSKRFNTKNTHGTGCTLSSAI
;
A
#
# COMPACT_ATOMS: atom_id res chain seq x y z
N ALA A 1 13.32 0.85 5.31
CA ALA A 1 14.24 1.60 4.46
C ALA A 1 15.57 1.81 5.18
N THR A 2 15.64 2.54 6.29
CA THR A 2 16.91 2.86 6.99
C THR A 2 17.77 1.63 7.31
N CYS A 3 17.16 0.54 7.82
CA CYS A 3 17.87 -0.73 8.08
C CYS A 3 18.44 -1.40 6.83
N LEU A 4 18.08 -0.94 5.64
CA LEU A 4 18.61 -1.40 4.34
C LEU A 4 19.63 -0.42 3.75
N GLY A 5 20.16 0.50 4.55
CA GLY A 5 21.19 1.46 4.14
C GLY A 5 20.65 2.66 3.34
N VAL A 6 19.36 2.95 3.41
CA VAL A 6 18.71 4.06 2.67
C VAL A 6 18.36 5.19 3.63
N TYR A 7 18.69 6.43 3.30
CA TYR A 7 18.20 7.59 4.03
C TYR A 7 16.68 7.74 3.86
N SER A 8 15.96 7.88 4.96
CA SER A 8 14.50 7.90 4.97
C SER A 8 13.94 9.20 5.54
N MET A 9 13.03 9.80 4.81
CA MET A 9 12.23 10.94 5.24
C MET A 9 10.78 10.50 5.42
N THR A 10 10.07 11.07 6.38
CA THR A 10 8.70 10.65 6.71
C THR A 10 7.75 11.84 6.72
N ALA A 11 6.59 11.69 6.08
CA ALA A 11 5.42 12.54 6.25
C ALA A 11 4.34 11.75 6.98
N VAL A 12 3.95 12.21 8.17
CA VAL A 12 2.94 11.53 9.00
C VAL A 12 1.55 11.87 8.49
N THR A 13 0.76 10.86 8.14
CA THR A 13 -0.62 11.02 7.64
C THR A 13 -1.68 10.84 8.72
N ALA A 14 -1.37 10.06 9.75
CA ALA A 14 -2.18 9.85 10.94
C ALA A 14 -1.32 9.35 12.09
N VAL A 15 -1.76 9.60 13.32
CA VAL A 15 -1.20 9.00 14.54
C VAL A 15 -2.17 7.93 15.02
N THR A 16 -1.67 6.72 15.24
CA THR A 16 -2.49 5.61 15.70
C THR A 16 -2.12 5.21 17.13
N VAL A 17 -3.12 5.05 17.98
CA VAL A 17 -2.96 4.37 19.29
C VAL A 17 -3.12 2.88 19.02
N GLN A 18 -2.00 2.20 18.87
CA GLN A 18 -2.01 0.78 18.47
C GLN A 18 -0.96 -0.06 19.19
N ASN A 19 -1.23 -1.35 19.23
CA ASN A 19 -0.30 -2.37 19.70
C ASN A 19 -0.34 -3.59 18.77
N THR A 20 0.33 -4.68 19.10
CA THR A 20 0.37 -5.91 18.28
C THR A 20 -0.99 -6.62 18.16
N LYS A 21 -1.98 -6.26 18.97
CA LYS A 21 -3.33 -6.86 18.99
C LYS A 21 -4.34 -6.07 18.17
N GLY A 22 -4.17 -4.73 18.04
CA GLY A 22 -5.12 -3.91 17.29
C GLY A 22 -4.86 -2.41 17.39
N VAL A 23 -5.78 -1.65 16.79
CA VAL A 23 -5.82 -0.19 16.79
C VAL A 23 -6.97 0.28 17.67
N LYS A 24 -6.66 1.09 18.70
CA LYS A 24 -7.66 1.68 19.61
C LYS A 24 -8.27 2.94 19.03
N SER A 25 -7.44 3.82 18.46
CA SER A 25 -7.90 5.06 17.86
C SER A 25 -6.93 5.54 16.77
N VAL A 26 -7.45 6.39 15.88
CA VAL A 26 -6.70 7.03 14.80
C VAL A 26 -6.94 8.53 14.91
N ILE A 27 -5.85 9.31 15.02
CA ILE A 27 -5.86 10.77 15.02
C ILE A 27 -5.37 11.23 13.67
N SER A 28 -6.24 11.89 12.91
CA SER A 28 -5.92 12.42 11.59
C SER A 28 -5.02 13.63 11.68
N ILE A 29 -3.95 13.66 10.90
CA ILE A 29 -3.21 14.89 10.64
C ILE A 29 -3.98 15.73 9.62
N PRO A 30 -4.14 17.05 9.82
CA PRO A 30 -4.80 17.91 8.84
C PRO A 30 -4.19 17.75 7.45
N ALA A 31 -5.02 17.56 6.42
CA ALA A 31 -4.56 17.23 5.08
C ALA A 31 -3.61 18.29 4.47
N ASN A 32 -3.77 19.57 4.85
CA ASN A 32 -2.84 20.64 4.46
C ASN A 32 -1.46 20.43 5.07
N GLU A 33 -1.38 20.01 6.34
CA GLU A 33 -0.11 19.75 7.00
C GLU A 33 0.61 18.52 6.42
N ILE A 34 -0.13 17.51 6.00
CA ILE A 34 0.46 16.39 5.25
C ILE A 34 1.10 16.89 3.95
N TYR A 35 0.39 17.74 3.21
CA TYR A 35 0.92 18.37 2.00
C TYR A 35 2.16 19.21 2.30
N ASN A 36 2.13 20.02 3.35
CA ASN A 36 3.24 20.89 3.78
C ASN A 36 4.47 20.06 4.18
N GLN A 37 4.29 19.00 4.98
CA GLN A 37 5.37 18.06 5.33
C GLN A 37 6.06 17.52 4.07
N VAL A 38 5.28 16.98 3.13
CA VAL A 38 5.81 16.38 1.91
C VAL A 38 6.57 17.44 1.08
N ILE A 39 5.97 18.61 0.84
CA ILE A 39 6.58 19.64 -0.02
C ILE A 39 7.81 20.26 0.64
N PHE A 40 7.75 20.55 1.94
CA PHE A 40 8.86 21.16 2.66
C PHE A 40 10.08 20.23 2.71
N THR A 41 9.86 18.97 3.08
CA THR A 41 10.92 17.96 3.15
C THR A 41 11.54 17.68 1.78
N THR A 42 10.71 17.48 0.74
CA THR A 42 11.21 17.15 -0.59
C THR A 42 11.77 18.33 -1.36
N LYS A 43 11.55 19.56 -0.89
CA LYS A 43 12.19 20.76 -1.41
C LYS A 43 13.66 20.85 -0.97
N ASP A 44 13.96 20.38 0.23
CA ASP A 44 15.32 20.30 0.78
C ASP A 44 16.05 19.08 0.18
N ILE A 45 15.53 17.88 0.37
CA ILE A 45 16.14 16.65 -0.14
C ILE A 45 15.17 15.98 -1.12
N LYS A 46 15.57 15.90 -2.39
CA LYS A 46 14.77 15.27 -3.43
C LYS A 46 14.79 13.74 -3.26
N PRO A 47 13.64 13.07 -3.06
CA PRO A 47 13.61 11.62 -2.92
C PRO A 47 13.78 10.92 -4.27
N ASP A 48 14.46 9.76 -4.28
CA ASP A 48 14.57 8.86 -5.42
C ASP A 48 13.33 7.99 -5.60
N ALA A 49 12.69 7.65 -4.47
CA ALA A 49 11.46 6.87 -4.43
C ALA A 49 10.52 7.35 -3.31
N ILE A 50 9.24 7.04 -3.45
CA ILE A 50 8.22 7.34 -2.44
C ILE A 50 7.45 6.06 -2.13
N LYS A 51 7.34 5.71 -0.83
CA LYS A 51 6.41 4.70 -0.37
C LYS A 51 5.21 5.40 0.27
N ILE A 52 4.01 5.03 -0.18
CA ILE A 52 2.74 5.49 0.38
C ILE A 52 2.14 4.33 1.16
N GLY A 53 1.73 4.60 2.38
CA GLY A 53 1.00 3.65 3.23
C GLY A 53 -0.44 4.09 3.44
N MET A 54 -0.87 4.17 4.71
CA MET A 54 -2.23 4.50 5.11
C MET A 54 -2.66 5.91 4.68
N LEU A 55 -3.79 5.98 3.94
CA LEU A 55 -4.46 7.21 3.53
C LEU A 55 -5.95 7.10 3.90
N HIS A 56 -6.35 7.67 5.03
CA HIS A 56 -7.64 7.40 5.67
C HIS A 56 -8.85 8.15 5.08
N SER A 57 -8.64 9.24 4.31
CA SER A 57 -9.74 10.10 3.83
C SER A 57 -9.51 10.66 2.42
N THR A 58 -10.58 11.12 1.80
CA THR A 58 -10.55 11.77 0.48
C THR A 58 -9.71 13.05 0.48
N GLN A 59 -9.73 13.81 1.57
CA GLN A 59 -8.94 15.04 1.72
C GLN A 59 -7.45 14.73 1.70
N VAL A 60 -7.02 13.70 2.46
CA VAL A 60 -5.63 13.25 2.50
C VAL A 60 -5.18 12.75 1.12
N ILE A 61 -5.98 11.90 0.45
CA ILE A 61 -5.67 11.40 -0.89
C ILE A 61 -5.50 12.55 -1.88
N ASN A 62 -6.40 13.55 -1.86
CA ASN A 62 -6.29 14.72 -2.74
C ASN A 62 -5.01 15.52 -2.50
N LYS A 63 -4.60 15.70 -1.25
CA LYS A 63 -3.38 16.46 -0.91
C LYS A 63 -2.11 15.67 -1.25
N VAL A 64 -2.08 14.37 -0.98
CA VAL A 64 -0.99 13.49 -1.42
C VAL A 64 -0.88 13.49 -2.95
N PHE A 65 -1.98 13.32 -3.67
CA PHE A 65 -1.98 13.41 -5.14
C PHE A 65 -1.45 14.75 -5.66
N LYS A 66 -1.84 15.88 -5.03
CA LYS A 66 -1.32 17.21 -5.35
C LYS A 66 0.19 17.29 -5.12
N SER A 67 0.70 16.71 -4.02
CA SER A 67 2.13 16.66 -3.72
C SER A 67 2.90 15.88 -4.79
N LEU A 68 2.42 14.68 -5.15
CA LEU A 68 3.06 13.82 -6.15
C LEU A 68 3.18 14.50 -7.53
N ASN A 69 2.21 15.33 -7.89
CA ASN A 69 2.28 16.10 -9.14
C ASN A 69 3.39 17.18 -9.11
N LYS A 70 3.75 17.70 -7.93
CA LYS A 70 4.82 18.69 -7.79
C LYS A 70 6.22 18.08 -7.70
N ILE A 71 6.35 16.92 -7.04
CA ILE A 71 7.67 16.33 -6.72
C ILE A 71 8.32 15.65 -7.94
N LYS A 72 7.54 15.19 -8.92
CA LYS A 72 8.02 14.54 -10.16
C LYS A 72 8.87 13.28 -9.92
N VAL A 73 8.64 12.53 -8.84
CA VAL A 73 9.29 11.24 -8.59
C VAL A 73 8.59 10.16 -9.43
N LYS A 74 9.39 9.28 -10.05
CA LYS A 74 8.87 8.20 -10.91
C LYS A 74 8.62 6.89 -10.15
N LYS A 75 9.41 6.60 -9.12
CA LYS A 75 9.31 5.35 -8.33
C LYS A 75 8.38 5.58 -7.15
N ILE A 76 7.12 5.20 -7.29
CA ILE A 76 6.10 5.37 -6.25
C ILE A 76 5.47 4.02 -5.94
N ILE A 77 5.63 3.55 -4.72
CA ILE A 77 5.05 2.30 -4.22
C ILE A 77 3.84 2.63 -3.34
N LEU A 78 2.70 2.01 -3.61
CA LEU A 78 1.51 2.10 -2.78
C LEU A 78 1.24 0.77 -2.08
N ASP A 79 1.32 0.79 -0.76
CA ASP A 79 0.76 -0.26 0.10
C ASP A 79 -0.64 0.20 0.55
N PRO A 80 -1.72 -0.32 -0.05
CA PRO A 80 -3.06 0.24 0.12
C PRO A 80 -3.68 -0.24 1.44
N VAL A 81 -3.11 0.20 2.57
CA VAL A 81 -3.55 -0.22 3.91
C VAL A 81 -5.01 0.22 4.13
N MET A 82 -5.93 -0.76 4.19
CA MET A 82 -7.37 -0.52 4.32
C MET A 82 -7.95 -1.05 5.62
N ILE A 83 -7.36 -2.11 6.16
CA ILE A 83 -7.85 -2.81 7.34
C ILE A 83 -6.69 -3.01 8.31
N ALA A 84 -6.90 -2.62 9.58
CA ALA A 84 -5.97 -2.90 10.66
C ALA A 84 -5.94 -4.38 11.01
N LYS A 85 -4.83 -4.85 11.60
CA LYS A 85 -4.82 -6.16 12.27
C LYS A 85 -5.86 -6.11 13.41
N GLY A 86 -6.91 -6.85 13.32
CA GLY A 86 -8.07 -6.79 14.23
C GLY A 86 -9.36 -6.40 13.51
N GLY A 87 -9.30 -6.16 12.20
CA GLY A 87 -10.48 -5.99 11.33
C GLY A 87 -11.03 -4.55 11.25
N SER A 88 -10.49 -3.61 12.00
CA SER A 88 -10.95 -2.22 11.94
C SER A 88 -10.65 -1.59 10.58
N LYS A 89 -11.67 -1.02 9.94
CA LYS A 89 -11.53 -0.28 8.69
C LYS A 89 -10.80 1.04 8.93
N LEU A 90 -9.73 1.28 8.17
CA LEU A 90 -8.85 2.46 8.30
C LEU A 90 -9.06 3.51 7.21
N ILE A 91 -9.95 3.26 6.27
CA ILE A 91 -10.21 4.12 5.10
C ILE A 91 -11.70 4.11 4.77
N THR A 92 -12.25 5.23 4.31
CA THR A 92 -13.65 5.30 3.86
C THR A 92 -13.83 4.75 2.45
N ASP A 93 -15.07 4.36 2.08
CA ASP A 93 -15.35 3.83 0.74
C ASP A 93 -15.13 4.88 -0.35
N GLU A 94 -15.48 6.13 -0.08
CA GLU A 94 -15.26 7.26 -0.99
C GLU A 94 -13.75 7.47 -1.21
N ALA A 95 -12.94 7.28 -0.16
CA ALA A 95 -11.48 7.37 -0.26
C ALA A 95 -10.90 6.23 -1.11
N ILE A 96 -11.42 5.00 -1.00
CA ILE A 96 -11.05 3.87 -1.86
C ILE A 96 -11.37 4.20 -3.34
N GLN A 97 -12.56 4.70 -3.63
CA GLN A 97 -12.93 5.08 -5.00
C GLN A 97 -12.03 6.20 -5.55
N LEU A 98 -11.73 7.19 -4.72
CA LEU A 98 -10.84 8.27 -5.11
C LEU A 98 -9.40 7.79 -5.35
N MET A 99 -8.89 6.88 -4.50
CA MET A 99 -7.60 6.22 -4.68
C MET A 99 -7.55 5.50 -6.03
N LYS A 100 -8.55 4.70 -6.35
CA LYS A 100 -8.66 4.02 -7.65
C LYS A 100 -8.65 5.00 -8.83
N LYS A 101 -9.39 6.09 -8.72
CA LYS A 101 -9.52 7.09 -9.79
C LYS A 101 -8.25 7.92 -10.01
N LYS A 102 -7.56 8.33 -8.94
CA LYS A 102 -6.46 9.30 -9.00
C LYS A 102 -5.08 8.67 -8.77
N LEU A 103 -4.89 7.89 -7.70
CA LEU A 103 -3.56 7.47 -7.30
C LEU A 103 -3.04 6.30 -8.13
N LEU A 104 -3.89 5.33 -8.50
CA LEU A 104 -3.43 4.13 -9.19
C LEU A 104 -2.72 4.42 -10.51
N LYS A 105 -3.07 5.51 -11.18
CA LYS A 105 -2.41 5.95 -12.42
C LYS A 105 -1.07 6.67 -12.22
N LYS A 106 -0.72 6.99 -10.97
CA LYS A 106 0.50 7.74 -10.61
C LYS A 106 1.58 6.88 -9.98
N ILE A 107 1.24 5.68 -9.55
CA ILE A 107 2.16 4.78 -8.86
C ILE A 107 2.86 3.84 -9.83
N SER A 108 4.04 3.38 -9.44
CA SER A 108 4.82 2.39 -10.19
C SER A 108 4.46 0.96 -9.80
N LEU A 109 4.07 0.75 -8.54
CA LEU A 109 3.76 -0.56 -7.98
C LEU A 109 2.70 -0.42 -6.90
N ILE A 110 1.74 -1.35 -6.88
CA ILE A 110 0.82 -1.55 -5.75
C ILE A 110 1.08 -2.91 -5.10
N THR A 111 1.04 -2.96 -3.75
CA THR A 111 1.33 -4.17 -2.97
C THR A 111 0.18 -4.59 -2.05
N PRO A 112 -1.03 -4.87 -2.56
CA PRO A 112 -2.16 -5.26 -1.73
C PRO A 112 -1.97 -6.67 -1.15
N ASN A 113 -2.51 -6.90 0.05
CA ASN A 113 -2.81 -8.23 0.53
C ASN A 113 -4.12 -8.74 -0.12
N ILE A 114 -4.53 -9.99 0.15
CA ILE A 114 -5.73 -10.58 -0.46
C ILE A 114 -6.99 -9.77 -0.12
N PRO A 115 -7.33 -9.46 1.14
CA PRO A 115 -8.50 -8.64 1.47
C PRO A 115 -8.49 -7.26 0.77
N GLU A 116 -7.33 -6.61 0.70
CA GLU A 116 -7.18 -5.32 0.01
C GLU A 116 -7.38 -5.46 -1.51
N ALA A 117 -6.86 -6.53 -2.11
CA ALA A 117 -7.05 -6.83 -3.53
C ALA A 117 -8.53 -7.13 -3.84
N GLU A 118 -9.23 -7.88 -2.98
CA GLU A 118 -10.66 -8.13 -3.10
C GLU A 118 -11.48 -6.84 -3.06
N ILE A 119 -11.19 -5.95 -2.11
CA ILE A 119 -11.87 -4.64 -1.99
C ILE A 119 -11.61 -3.78 -3.24
N LEU A 120 -10.36 -3.72 -3.71
CA LEU A 120 -10.00 -2.91 -4.87
C LEU A 120 -10.63 -3.43 -6.16
N THR A 121 -10.72 -4.74 -6.32
CA THR A 121 -11.16 -5.36 -7.57
C THR A 121 -12.61 -5.78 -7.59
N GLY A 122 -13.24 -5.96 -6.42
CA GLY A 122 -14.55 -6.56 -6.28
C GLY A 122 -14.55 -8.04 -6.69
N THR A 123 -13.42 -8.75 -6.50
CA THR A 123 -13.23 -10.14 -6.93
C THR A 123 -12.83 -10.97 -5.74
N LYS A 124 -13.51 -12.08 -5.49
CA LYS A 124 -13.14 -13.05 -4.47
C LYS A 124 -11.83 -13.76 -4.85
N ILE A 125 -10.97 -14.00 -3.86
CA ILE A 125 -9.64 -14.61 -4.06
C ILE A 125 -9.47 -15.80 -3.12
N ASP A 126 -9.64 -17.01 -3.65
CA ASP A 126 -9.53 -18.24 -2.88
C ASP A 126 -8.28 -19.06 -3.27
N ASN A 127 -7.65 -18.78 -4.41
CA ASN A 127 -6.51 -19.50 -4.95
C ASN A 127 -5.54 -18.59 -5.73
N LYS A 128 -4.48 -19.16 -6.28
CA LYS A 128 -3.44 -18.42 -7.05
C LYS A 128 -3.96 -17.85 -8.36
N ASP A 129 -4.88 -18.55 -9.03
CA ASP A 129 -5.42 -18.07 -10.31
C ASP A 129 -6.32 -16.86 -10.09
N ASP A 130 -7.09 -16.85 -9.00
CA ASP A 130 -7.86 -15.67 -8.59
C ASP A 130 -6.94 -14.47 -8.26
N MET A 131 -5.79 -14.73 -7.63
CA MET A 131 -4.79 -13.67 -7.39
C MET A 131 -4.28 -13.09 -8.72
N ILE A 132 -3.96 -13.94 -9.70
CA ILE A 132 -3.53 -13.50 -11.02
C ILE A 132 -4.64 -12.71 -11.72
N TYR A 133 -5.87 -13.17 -11.64
CA TYR A 133 -7.03 -12.48 -12.21
C TYR A 133 -7.23 -11.10 -11.58
N ALA A 134 -7.20 -11.02 -10.24
CA ALA A 134 -7.30 -9.75 -9.50
C ALA A 134 -6.14 -8.79 -9.86
N ALA A 135 -4.91 -9.30 -9.96
CA ALA A 135 -3.77 -8.50 -10.37
C ALA A 135 -3.95 -7.94 -11.79
N LYS A 136 -4.38 -8.76 -12.75
CA LYS A 136 -4.70 -8.30 -14.12
C LYS A 136 -5.80 -7.23 -14.13
N LYS A 137 -6.79 -7.32 -13.23
CA LYS A 137 -7.83 -6.31 -13.08
C LYS A 137 -7.27 -4.99 -12.54
N LEU A 138 -6.32 -5.04 -11.60
CA LEU A 138 -5.61 -3.85 -11.12
C LEU A 138 -4.78 -3.17 -12.21
N LEU A 139 -4.13 -3.94 -13.11
CA LEU A 139 -3.44 -3.37 -14.27
C LEU A 139 -4.38 -2.55 -15.16
N LYS A 140 -5.66 -2.98 -15.32
CA LYS A 140 -6.67 -2.23 -16.09
C LYS A 140 -7.03 -0.88 -15.45
N PHE A 141 -6.81 -0.70 -14.14
CA PHE A 141 -6.97 0.59 -13.46
C PHE A 141 -5.80 1.55 -13.70
N GLY A 142 -4.79 1.12 -14.46
CA GLY A 142 -3.65 1.95 -14.87
C GLY A 142 -2.39 1.78 -14.03
N VAL A 143 -2.35 0.84 -13.10
CA VAL A 143 -1.13 0.48 -12.36
C VAL A 143 -0.21 -0.34 -13.27
N PRO A 144 1.07 0.01 -13.45
CA PRO A 144 1.96 -0.76 -14.32
C PRO A 144 2.44 -2.09 -13.73
N ASN A 145 2.57 -2.18 -12.41
CA ASN A 145 3.04 -3.38 -11.71
C ASN A 145 2.20 -3.65 -10.46
N VAL A 146 1.89 -4.91 -10.21
CA VAL A 146 1.08 -5.37 -9.08
C VAL A 146 1.78 -6.52 -8.37
N LEU A 147 1.92 -6.43 -7.05
CA LEU A 147 2.40 -7.52 -6.19
C LEU A 147 1.30 -7.87 -5.18
N ILE A 148 0.55 -8.94 -5.40
CA ILE A 148 -0.44 -9.41 -4.42
C ILE A 148 0.24 -10.31 -3.39
N LYS A 149 0.13 -9.93 -2.11
CA LYS A 149 0.67 -10.68 -0.97
C LYS A 149 -0.29 -11.80 -0.55
N GLY A 150 0.12 -13.05 -0.71
CA GLY A 150 -0.74 -14.22 -0.51
C GLY A 150 -0.73 -14.82 0.89
N GLY A 151 -0.23 -14.10 1.88
CA GLY A 151 -0.17 -14.58 3.27
C GLY A 151 -1.52 -15.04 3.86
N HIS A 152 -2.65 -14.58 3.32
CA HIS A 152 -4.00 -14.94 3.76
C HIS A 152 -4.54 -16.23 3.13
N LEU A 153 -3.93 -16.78 2.07
CA LEU A 153 -4.35 -18.07 1.53
C LEU A 153 -4.09 -19.20 2.53
N LYS A 154 -5.03 -20.12 2.64
CA LYS A 154 -4.87 -21.35 3.45
C LYS A 154 -4.01 -22.35 2.68
N SER A 155 -2.69 -22.28 2.80
CA SER A 155 -1.77 -23.22 2.14
C SER A 155 -0.51 -23.45 2.99
N LYS A 156 0.19 -24.58 2.74
CA LYS A 156 1.46 -24.95 3.41
C LYS A 156 2.60 -23.97 3.10
N LYS A 157 2.54 -23.24 1.98
CA LYS A 157 3.50 -22.20 1.58
C LYS A 157 2.77 -20.87 1.47
N VAL A 158 3.52 -19.78 1.60
CA VAL A 158 3.05 -18.44 1.23
C VAL A 158 3.41 -18.20 -0.23
N TYR A 159 2.47 -17.67 -0.99
CA TYR A 159 2.66 -17.35 -2.39
C TYR A 159 2.37 -15.86 -2.60
N ASP A 160 3.36 -15.12 -3.07
CA ASP A 160 3.16 -13.74 -3.52
C ASP A 160 3.25 -13.73 -5.05
N ILE A 161 2.37 -12.96 -5.70
CA ILE A 161 2.25 -12.96 -7.16
C ILE A 161 2.51 -11.56 -7.69
N PHE A 162 3.57 -11.42 -8.47
CA PHE A 162 3.88 -10.22 -9.21
C PHE A 162 3.36 -10.32 -10.64
N VAL A 163 2.66 -9.29 -11.10
CA VAL A 163 2.09 -9.21 -12.45
C VAL A 163 2.33 -7.85 -13.05
N ASN A 164 2.82 -7.82 -14.28
CA ASN A 164 2.85 -6.65 -15.13
C ASN A 164 2.44 -7.03 -16.57
N LYS A 165 2.57 -6.10 -17.53
CA LYS A 165 2.21 -6.36 -18.94
C LYS A 165 3.10 -7.41 -19.62
N LYS A 166 4.30 -7.68 -19.10
CA LYS A 166 5.32 -8.52 -19.74
C LYS A 166 5.40 -9.93 -19.11
N GLU A 167 5.15 -10.02 -17.81
CA GLU A 167 5.43 -11.24 -17.06
C GLU A 167 4.48 -11.44 -15.88
N ILE A 168 4.39 -12.71 -15.45
CA ILE A 168 3.80 -13.14 -14.20
C ILE A 168 4.87 -13.92 -13.45
N LYS A 169 5.23 -13.46 -12.24
CA LYS A 169 6.17 -14.15 -11.35
C LYS A 169 5.49 -14.61 -10.09
N LEU A 170 5.71 -15.88 -9.74
CA LEU A 170 5.27 -16.47 -8.49
C LEU A 170 6.48 -16.57 -7.54
N PHE A 171 6.37 -15.92 -6.41
CA PHE A 171 7.30 -16.09 -5.30
C PHE A 171 6.69 -17.06 -4.29
N SER A 172 7.49 -18.01 -3.79
CA SER A 172 7.02 -18.94 -2.76
C SER A 172 7.98 -19.00 -1.59
N SER A 173 7.46 -19.00 -0.39
CA SER A 173 8.23 -19.13 0.85
C SER A 173 7.55 -20.10 1.81
N LYS A 174 8.33 -20.63 2.77
CA LYS A 174 7.78 -21.46 3.85
C LYS A 174 6.84 -20.62 4.72
N ARG A 175 5.69 -21.20 5.06
CA ARG A 175 4.80 -20.58 6.04
C ARG A 175 5.31 -20.84 7.45
N PHE A 176 5.50 -19.77 8.19
CA PHE A 176 5.79 -19.86 9.62
C PHE A 176 4.48 -19.83 10.40
N ASN A 177 4.33 -20.76 11.34
CA ASN A 177 3.20 -20.76 12.26
C ASN A 177 3.43 -19.71 13.36
N THR A 178 3.00 -18.49 13.11
CA THR A 178 3.16 -17.37 14.04
C THR A 178 1.96 -16.44 14.01
N LYS A 179 1.63 -15.86 15.15
CA LYS A 179 0.64 -14.78 15.28
C LYS A 179 1.29 -13.38 15.14
N ASN A 180 2.63 -13.31 15.14
CA ASN A 180 3.41 -12.07 15.12
C ASN A 180 3.66 -11.58 13.69
N THR A 181 2.58 -11.24 12.98
CA THR A 181 2.62 -10.79 11.57
C THR A 181 2.38 -9.29 11.41
N HIS A 182 2.28 -8.54 12.53
CA HIS A 182 2.07 -7.09 12.46
C HIS A 182 3.24 -6.38 11.78
N GLY A 183 2.95 -5.48 10.86
CA GLY A 183 3.95 -4.68 10.14
C GLY A 183 4.68 -5.38 8.99
N THR A 184 4.50 -6.70 8.77
CA THR A 184 5.23 -7.42 7.71
C THR A 184 4.95 -6.88 6.31
N GLY A 185 3.69 -6.50 6.01
CA GLY A 185 3.32 -5.90 4.73
C GLY A 185 3.97 -4.52 4.53
N CYS A 186 3.92 -3.67 5.56
CA CYS A 186 4.55 -2.35 5.52
C CYS A 186 6.07 -2.44 5.40
N THR A 187 6.70 -3.45 6.05
CA THR A 187 8.13 -3.71 5.93
C THR A 187 8.48 -4.11 4.50
N LEU A 188 7.77 -5.06 3.91
CA LEU A 188 7.99 -5.47 2.51
C LEU A 188 7.86 -4.28 1.55
N SER A 189 6.79 -3.51 1.64
CA SER A 189 6.57 -2.37 0.74
C SER A 189 7.57 -1.22 0.93
N SER A 190 8.25 -1.17 2.08
CA SER A 190 9.33 -0.20 2.36
C SER A 190 10.73 -0.72 1.98
N ALA A 191 10.84 -2.03 1.69
CA ALA A 191 12.10 -2.67 1.26
C ALA A 191 12.24 -2.74 -0.26
N ILE A 192 11.12 -2.59 -0.98
CA ILE A 192 11.09 -2.52 -2.46
C ILE A 192 11.56 -1.15 -2.94
#